data_c60c29f286502b10f5c0fae851eb82d5
#
_entry.id   c60c29f286502b10f5c0fae851eb82d5
#
_cell.length_a   1.000
_cell.length_b   1.000
_cell.length_c   1.000
_cell.angle_alpha   90.00
_cell.angle_beta   90.00
_cell.angle_gamma   90.00
#
_symmetry.space_group_name_H-M   'P 1'
#
loop_
_entity.id
_entity.type
_entity.pdbx_description
1 polymer ?
#
loop_
_entity_poly.entity_id
_entity_poly.type
_entity_poly.pdbx_seq_one_letter_code
_entity_poly.pdbx_strand_id
1 'polypeptide(L)'
;MKNCKQIATEWGLSERTVNDLCKKNKIDGAIKVGKMWKIPDDAKKPIDGRITSGKYVRHSAGVTRKPLPIGISDYVRAQADYYYVDKTMLIKEFLDQKPLVSLFTRPRRFGKTLNMDMLRVFFEISEENTSKYFEDKAIWQCGEEYRNQQGQYPVVFLTFKDVKFDSWKATLDKIRDLLQEEFGRHQELATSERIAEYEKTYFAKIINGDASEVDLTASLAKLSQMLTKHYGKAPIIIIDEYDTPIQEGYSKDFYDEIIGFMRNFFSGAFKDNKNLTYGFLTGILRIAQESIFSGLNNLTVNSVM
;
A
#
# COMPACT_ATOMS: atom_id res chain seq x y z
N MET A 1 36.24 13.46 -49.99
CA MET A 1 34.96 13.91 -49.44
C MET A 1 33.85 12.91 -49.74
N LYS A 2 33.19 12.37 -48.72
CA LYS A 2 32.14 11.34 -48.76
C LYS A 2 30.74 11.98 -48.82
N ASN A 3 29.76 11.24 -49.29
CA ASN A 3 28.35 11.66 -49.21
C ASN A 3 27.68 11.10 -47.93
N CYS A 4 26.48 11.57 -47.59
CA CYS A 4 25.79 11.15 -46.39
C CYS A 4 25.54 9.65 -46.32
N LYS A 5 25.33 8.96 -47.45
CA LYS A 5 25.12 7.50 -47.48
C LYS A 5 26.38 6.73 -47.09
N GLN A 6 27.54 7.17 -47.55
CA GLN A 6 28.84 6.55 -47.24
C GLN A 6 29.20 6.74 -45.76
N ILE A 7 29.00 7.95 -45.23
CA ILE A 7 29.24 8.25 -43.82
C ILE A 7 28.23 7.50 -42.91
N ALA A 8 26.97 7.38 -43.34
CA ALA A 8 25.96 6.62 -42.59
C ALA A 8 26.38 5.14 -42.41
N THR A 9 26.89 4.50 -43.47
CA THR A 9 27.42 3.15 -43.38
C THR A 9 28.62 3.04 -42.44
N GLU A 10 29.57 3.97 -42.53
CA GLU A 10 30.79 3.99 -41.71
C GLU A 10 30.51 4.23 -40.21
N TRP A 11 29.57 5.11 -39.91
CA TRP A 11 29.22 5.47 -38.53
C TRP A 11 28.10 4.59 -37.92
N GLY A 12 27.52 3.67 -38.68
CA GLY A 12 26.39 2.84 -38.26
C GLY A 12 25.13 3.66 -37.96
N LEU A 13 24.87 4.69 -38.77
CA LEU A 13 23.72 5.58 -38.62
C LEU A 13 22.82 5.48 -39.89
N SER A 14 21.60 6.01 -39.77
CA SER A 14 20.77 6.21 -40.96
C SER A 14 21.22 7.43 -41.77
N GLU A 15 21.05 7.39 -43.10
CA GLU A 15 21.38 8.53 -43.97
C GLU A 15 20.63 9.81 -43.55
N ARG A 16 19.36 9.65 -43.09
CA ARG A 16 18.55 10.73 -42.55
C ARG A 16 19.20 11.38 -41.33
N THR A 17 19.76 10.57 -40.43
CA THR A 17 20.46 11.06 -39.23
C THR A 17 21.69 11.87 -39.60
N VAL A 18 22.51 11.40 -40.58
CA VAL A 18 23.68 12.12 -41.03
C VAL A 18 23.30 13.43 -41.70
N ASN A 19 22.24 13.44 -42.53
CA ASN A 19 21.72 14.68 -43.11
C ASN A 19 21.26 15.70 -42.05
N ASP A 20 20.61 15.26 -40.98
CA ASP A 20 20.18 16.13 -39.90
C ASP A 20 21.35 16.67 -39.07
N LEU A 21 22.42 15.89 -38.90
CA LEU A 21 23.66 16.33 -38.26
C LEU A 21 24.35 17.41 -39.11
N CYS A 22 24.41 17.25 -40.44
CA CYS A 22 24.91 18.27 -41.34
C CYS A 22 24.10 19.54 -41.28
N LYS A 23 22.76 19.47 -41.33
CA LYS A 23 21.87 20.63 -41.22
C LYS A 23 22.04 21.42 -39.91
N LYS A 24 22.41 20.70 -38.83
CA LYS A 24 22.62 21.28 -37.48
C LYS A 24 24.08 21.73 -37.26
N ASN A 25 24.92 21.75 -38.30
CA ASN A 25 26.35 22.08 -38.22
C ASN A 25 27.12 21.28 -37.15
N LYS A 26 26.75 20.01 -36.96
CA LYS A 26 27.38 19.13 -35.96
C LYS A 26 28.49 18.27 -36.55
N ILE A 27 28.77 18.38 -37.85
CA ILE A 27 29.87 17.70 -38.53
C ILE A 27 30.80 18.76 -39.09
N ASP A 28 31.98 18.87 -38.51
CA ASP A 28 32.98 19.87 -38.90
C ASP A 28 33.39 19.64 -40.35
N GLY A 29 33.48 20.72 -41.11
CA GLY A 29 33.89 20.71 -42.51
C GLY A 29 32.86 20.16 -43.50
N ALA A 30 31.64 19.86 -43.06
CA ALA A 30 30.57 19.47 -44.00
C ALA A 30 30.08 20.66 -44.81
N ILE A 31 30.10 20.56 -46.15
CA ILE A 31 29.63 21.60 -47.07
C ILE A 31 28.48 21.10 -47.92
N LYS A 32 27.53 22.00 -48.24
CA LYS A 32 26.43 21.69 -49.11
C LYS A 32 26.74 22.06 -50.54
N VAL A 33 26.74 21.07 -51.41
CA VAL A 33 26.99 21.25 -52.86
C VAL A 33 25.71 20.88 -53.60
N GLY A 34 25.00 21.85 -54.10
CA GLY A 34 23.68 21.65 -54.70
C GLY A 34 22.65 21.09 -53.70
N LYS A 35 22.10 19.92 -53.99
CA LYS A 35 21.15 19.21 -53.13
C LYS A 35 21.79 18.21 -52.15
N MET A 36 23.11 18.00 -52.25
CA MET A 36 23.83 16.98 -51.47
C MET A 36 24.85 17.57 -50.52
N TRP A 37 25.08 16.88 -49.38
CA TRP A 37 26.17 17.22 -48.46
C TRP A 37 27.46 16.48 -48.85
N LYS A 38 28.56 17.17 -48.77
CA LYS A 38 29.93 16.66 -48.90
C LYS A 38 30.63 16.77 -47.55
N ILE A 39 31.08 15.63 -47.01
CA ILE A 39 31.66 15.49 -45.70
C ILE A 39 33.14 15.11 -45.86
N PRO A 40 34.08 15.75 -45.11
CA PRO A 40 35.51 15.36 -45.15
C PRO A 40 35.69 13.88 -44.80
N ASP A 41 36.71 13.24 -45.39
CA ASP A 41 36.99 11.84 -45.14
C ASP A 41 37.46 11.56 -43.71
N ASP A 42 38.04 12.55 -43.05
CA ASP A 42 38.55 12.56 -41.68
C ASP A 42 37.50 13.09 -40.66
N ALA A 43 36.28 13.36 -41.08
CA ALA A 43 35.24 13.85 -40.19
C ALA A 43 34.94 12.83 -39.05
N LYS A 44 34.95 13.33 -37.82
CA LYS A 44 34.63 12.50 -36.65
C LYS A 44 33.15 12.47 -36.40
N LYS A 45 32.66 11.27 -35.99
CA LYS A 45 31.26 11.10 -35.57
C LYS A 45 30.99 12.01 -34.36
N PRO A 46 29.98 12.88 -34.42
CA PRO A 46 29.62 13.72 -33.28
C PRO A 46 29.22 12.86 -32.07
N ILE A 47 29.67 13.29 -30.88
CA ILE A 47 29.32 12.63 -29.63
C ILE A 47 27.81 12.86 -29.38
N ASP A 48 27.07 11.77 -29.17
CA ASP A 48 25.66 11.87 -28.79
C ASP A 48 25.57 12.45 -27.36
N GLY A 49 25.13 13.69 -27.24
CA GLY A 49 24.97 14.38 -25.96
C GLY A 49 24.03 13.69 -24.95
N ARG A 50 23.24 12.72 -25.43
CA ARG A 50 22.42 11.87 -24.54
C ARG A 50 23.25 10.90 -23.72
N ILE A 51 24.42 10.50 -24.23
CA ILE A 51 25.34 9.59 -23.53
C ILE A 51 26.12 10.33 -22.45
N THR A 52 26.49 11.62 -22.67
CA THR A 52 27.25 12.42 -21.71
C THR A 52 26.43 12.91 -20.51
N SER A 53 25.09 13.05 -20.65
CA SER A 53 24.24 13.51 -19.54
C SER A 53 23.88 12.42 -18.53
N GLY A 54 24.25 11.15 -18.77
CA GLY A 54 23.87 10.01 -17.92
C GLY A 54 22.36 9.69 -17.88
N LYS A 55 21.53 10.56 -18.49
CA LYS A 55 20.08 10.48 -18.40
C LYS A 55 19.45 9.28 -19.16
N TYR A 56 20.23 8.65 -20.07
CA TYR A 56 19.82 7.51 -20.90
C TYR A 56 20.91 6.44 -21.04
N VAL A 57 21.78 6.31 -20.06
CA VAL A 57 22.75 5.21 -20.06
C VAL A 57 21.98 3.91 -19.91
N ARG A 58 21.95 3.08 -20.95
CA ARG A 58 21.63 1.66 -20.79
C ARG A 58 22.76 1.08 -19.98
N HIS A 59 22.52 0.82 -18.69
CA HIS A 59 23.47 0.07 -17.88
C HIS A 59 23.70 -1.28 -18.56
N SER A 60 24.95 -1.56 -18.90
CA SER A 60 25.41 -2.82 -19.48
C SER A 60 24.99 -4.02 -18.61
N ALA A 61 24.79 -5.15 -19.27
CA ALA A 61 24.46 -6.43 -18.70
C ALA A 61 25.23 -6.73 -17.41
N GLY A 62 24.47 -6.98 -16.32
CA GLY A 62 25.04 -7.38 -15.02
C GLY A 62 24.22 -6.97 -13.80
N VAL A 63 23.44 -5.89 -13.86
CA VAL A 63 22.53 -5.53 -12.79
C VAL A 63 21.15 -6.10 -13.15
N THR A 64 20.80 -7.23 -12.58
CA THR A 64 19.43 -7.76 -12.60
C THR A 64 18.53 -6.72 -11.94
N ARG A 65 17.82 -5.92 -12.75
CA ARG A 65 16.85 -4.97 -12.22
C ARG A 65 15.71 -5.75 -11.59
N LYS A 66 15.47 -5.54 -10.30
CA LYS A 66 14.28 -6.09 -9.66
C LYS A 66 13.02 -5.66 -10.45
N PRO A 67 12.06 -6.55 -10.69
CA PRO A 67 10.79 -6.19 -11.33
C PRO A 67 9.98 -5.22 -10.47
N LEU A 68 9.01 -4.52 -11.08
CA LEU A 68 8.09 -3.68 -10.32
C LEU A 68 7.09 -4.56 -9.52
N PRO A 69 6.67 -4.17 -8.31
CA PRO A 69 5.75 -4.93 -7.45
C PRO A 69 4.29 -4.82 -7.94
N ILE A 70 4.02 -5.22 -9.19
CA ILE A 70 2.67 -5.16 -9.76
C ILE A 70 1.81 -6.28 -9.16
N GLY A 71 0.73 -5.90 -8.46
CA GLY A 71 -0.18 -6.85 -7.81
C GLY A 71 0.35 -7.47 -6.51
N ILE A 72 1.48 -7.00 -6.00
CA ILE A 72 2.04 -7.44 -4.72
C ILE A 72 1.45 -6.57 -3.59
N SER A 73 0.89 -7.23 -2.59
CA SER A 73 0.33 -6.62 -1.39
C SER A 73 1.14 -6.91 -0.12
N ASP A 74 2.03 -7.89 -0.16
CA ASP A 74 2.93 -8.27 0.93
C ASP A 74 4.18 -7.39 0.92
N TYR A 75 4.40 -6.64 2.00
CA TYR A 75 5.50 -5.70 2.14
C TYR A 75 6.87 -6.41 2.20
N VAL A 76 6.95 -7.51 2.95
CA VAL A 76 8.20 -8.27 3.10
C VAL A 76 8.66 -8.79 1.74
N ARG A 77 7.75 -9.38 1.00
CA ARG A 77 8.01 -9.86 -0.35
C ARG A 77 8.32 -8.72 -1.33
N ALA A 78 7.59 -7.60 -1.23
CA ALA A 78 7.79 -6.46 -2.12
C ALA A 78 9.21 -5.90 -2.03
N GLN A 79 9.78 -5.76 -0.84
CA GLN A 79 11.14 -5.27 -0.68
C GLN A 79 12.21 -6.32 -0.97
N ALA A 80 11.95 -7.61 -0.72
CA ALA A 80 12.91 -8.67 -0.97
C ALA A 80 13.11 -8.89 -2.48
N ASP A 81 12.01 -9.03 -3.24
CA ASP A 81 12.05 -9.54 -4.61
C ASP A 81 11.86 -8.45 -5.68
N TYR A 82 11.32 -7.28 -5.30
CA TYR A 82 10.89 -6.25 -6.24
C TYR A 82 11.60 -4.92 -6.05
N TYR A 83 11.48 -4.04 -7.05
CA TYR A 83 11.90 -2.65 -6.92
C TYR A 83 10.88 -1.89 -6.06
N TYR A 84 11.15 -1.85 -4.76
CA TYR A 84 10.32 -1.15 -3.80
C TYR A 84 10.78 0.30 -3.63
N VAL A 85 9.87 1.24 -3.74
CA VAL A 85 10.11 2.65 -3.41
C VAL A 85 9.78 2.84 -1.94
N ASP A 86 10.76 3.25 -1.17
CA ASP A 86 10.62 3.48 0.27
C ASP A 86 9.54 4.53 0.57
N LYS A 87 8.52 4.12 1.32
CA LYS A 87 7.43 4.97 1.80
C LYS A 87 7.30 4.96 3.32
N THR A 88 8.33 4.48 4.01
CA THR A 88 8.31 4.34 5.47
C THR A 88 8.20 5.67 6.21
N MET A 89 8.45 6.79 5.55
CA MET A 89 8.18 8.13 6.12
C MET A 89 6.70 8.36 6.45
N LEU A 90 5.78 7.60 5.85
CA LEU A 90 4.38 7.58 6.25
C LEU A 90 4.21 7.22 7.73
N ILE A 91 5.04 6.32 8.25
CA ILE A 91 5.04 5.92 9.67
C ILE A 91 5.41 7.11 10.55
N LYS A 92 6.45 7.86 10.15
CA LYS A 92 6.89 9.06 10.87
C LYS A 92 5.78 10.12 10.92
N GLU A 93 5.26 10.50 9.75
CA GLU A 93 4.19 11.51 9.64
C GLU A 93 2.99 11.15 10.52
N PHE A 94 2.64 9.87 10.53
CA PHE A 94 1.55 9.36 11.34
C PHE A 94 1.84 9.46 12.84
N LEU A 95 3.03 9.03 13.29
CA LEU A 95 3.45 9.09 14.70
C LEU A 95 3.57 10.53 15.20
N ASP A 96 3.96 11.47 14.34
CA ASP A 96 4.05 12.89 14.67
C ASP A 96 2.66 13.54 14.86
N GLN A 97 1.74 13.24 13.93
CA GLN A 97 0.40 13.83 13.92
C GLN A 97 -0.55 13.19 14.94
N LYS A 98 -0.33 11.92 15.28
CA LYS A 98 -1.14 11.10 16.22
C LYS A 98 -2.65 11.15 15.94
N PRO A 99 -3.12 11.03 14.70
CA PRO A 99 -4.55 10.96 14.43
C PRO A 99 -5.10 9.67 15.02
N LEU A 100 -6.23 9.73 15.71
CA LEU A 100 -6.80 8.52 16.30
C LEU A 100 -7.29 7.55 15.22
N VAL A 101 -7.96 8.08 14.19
CA VAL A 101 -8.40 7.29 13.02
C VAL A 101 -8.04 8.03 11.73
N SER A 102 -7.35 7.36 10.82
CA SER A 102 -6.95 7.88 9.52
C SER A 102 -7.66 7.17 8.38
N LEU A 103 -8.31 7.92 7.51
CA LEU A 103 -8.91 7.43 6.28
C LEU A 103 -8.06 7.85 5.08
N PHE A 104 -7.57 6.86 4.33
CA PHE A 104 -6.81 7.07 3.09
C PHE A 104 -7.64 6.71 1.87
N THR A 105 -8.10 7.71 1.14
CA THR A 105 -8.84 7.50 -0.12
C THR A 105 -7.90 7.74 -1.31
N ARG A 106 -7.67 6.68 -2.08
CA ARG A 106 -6.79 6.70 -3.25
C ARG A 106 -7.37 5.82 -4.36
N PRO A 107 -7.17 6.14 -5.63
CA PRO A 107 -7.53 5.26 -6.72
C PRO A 107 -6.92 3.87 -6.60
N ARG A 108 -7.44 2.91 -7.37
CA ARG A 108 -6.84 1.58 -7.48
C ARG A 108 -5.38 1.68 -7.98
N ARG A 109 -4.53 0.72 -7.57
CA ARG A 109 -3.09 0.63 -7.95
C ARG A 109 -2.17 1.73 -7.40
N PHE A 110 -2.61 2.49 -6.40
CA PHE A 110 -1.78 3.49 -5.70
C PHE A 110 -1.04 2.93 -4.48
N GLY A 111 -0.96 1.61 -4.35
CA GLY A 111 -0.18 0.95 -3.29
C GLY A 111 -0.82 1.01 -1.89
N LYS A 112 -2.15 1.23 -1.78
CA LYS A 112 -2.85 1.29 -0.48
C LYS A 112 -2.59 0.05 0.36
N THR A 113 -2.96 -1.12 -0.14
CA THR A 113 -2.79 -2.42 0.54
C THR A 113 -1.35 -2.66 0.95
N LEU A 114 -0.37 -2.39 0.07
CA LEU A 114 1.05 -2.54 0.37
C LEU A 114 1.51 -1.61 1.51
N ASN A 115 1.01 -0.37 1.55
CA ASN A 115 1.32 0.56 2.64
C ASN A 115 0.64 0.13 3.95
N MET A 116 -0.57 -0.43 3.90
CA MET A 116 -1.24 -0.97 5.08
C MET A 116 -0.50 -2.19 5.64
N ASP A 117 -0.04 -3.07 4.77
CA ASP A 117 0.78 -4.21 5.19
C ASP A 117 2.15 -3.77 5.74
N MET A 118 2.77 -2.72 5.18
CA MET A 118 3.97 -2.09 5.74
C MET A 118 3.72 -1.59 7.18
N LEU A 119 2.59 -0.91 7.42
CA LEU A 119 2.22 -0.45 8.77
C LEU A 119 2.01 -1.64 9.72
N ARG A 120 1.32 -2.71 9.25
CA ARG A 120 1.15 -3.94 10.02
C ARG A 120 2.51 -4.53 10.41
N VAL A 121 3.40 -4.79 9.46
CA VAL A 121 4.72 -5.38 9.70
C VAL A 121 5.58 -4.50 10.62
N PHE A 122 5.41 -3.18 10.56
CA PHE A 122 6.15 -2.27 11.44
C PHE A 122 5.65 -2.32 12.88
N PHE A 123 4.34 -2.26 13.10
CA PHE A 123 3.79 -2.10 14.44
C PHE A 123 3.55 -3.43 15.17
N GLU A 124 3.26 -4.51 14.43
CA GLU A 124 2.78 -5.77 14.97
C GLU A 124 3.81 -6.47 15.86
N ILE A 125 3.36 -6.87 17.06
CA ILE A 125 4.09 -7.79 17.94
C ILE A 125 4.21 -9.11 17.19
N SER A 126 5.43 -9.60 17.02
CA SER A 126 5.72 -10.83 16.31
C SER A 126 6.85 -11.60 17.01
N GLU A 127 6.81 -12.92 16.92
CA GLU A 127 7.94 -13.77 17.35
C GLU A 127 9.15 -13.58 16.42
N GLU A 128 8.90 -13.24 15.15
CA GLU A 128 9.95 -12.90 14.20
C GLU A 128 10.44 -11.48 14.43
N ASN A 129 11.75 -11.27 14.40
CA ASN A 129 12.33 -9.93 14.41
C ASN A 129 12.07 -9.24 13.04
N THR A 130 11.03 -8.41 12.99
CA THR A 130 10.63 -7.66 11.80
C THR A 130 11.41 -6.34 11.62
N SER A 131 12.23 -5.91 12.58
CA SER A 131 13.06 -4.70 12.49
C SER A 131 13.99 -4.73 11.28
N LYS A 132 14.50 -5.92 10.94
CA LYS A 132 15.38 -6.16 9.77
C LYS A 132 14.83 -5.65 8.45
N TYR A 133 13.49 -5.51 8.34
CA TYR A 133 12.83 -5.01 7.13
C TYR A 133 12.79 -3.49 7.05
N PHE A 134 13.23 -2.80 8.12
CA PHE A 134 13.20 -1.35 8.24
C PHE A 134 14.56 -0.70 8.46
N GLU A 135 15.61 -1.47 8.81
CA GLU A 135 16.94 -0.99 9.17
C GLU A 135 17.63 -0.18 8.06
N ASP A 136 17.36 -0.51 6.79
CA ASP A 136 17.85 0.21 5.60
C ASP A 136 16.89 1.29 5.09
N LYS A 137 15.76 1.52 5.77
CA LYS A 137 14.72 2.46 5.35
C LYS A 137 14.84 3.82 6.04
N ALA A 138 14.19 4.82 5.43
CA ALA A 138 14.21 6.19 5.91
C ALA A 138 13.71 6.35 7.36
N ILE A 139 12.67 5.59 7.75
CA ILE A 139 12.12 5.63 9.12
C ILE A 139 13.17 5.28 10.18
N TRP A 140 14.10 4.37 9.87
CA TRP A 140 15.12 3.94 10.81
C TRP A 140 16.13 5.03 11.13
N GLN A 141 16.31 5.98 10.20
CA GLN A 141 17.21 7.12 10.37
C GLN A 141 16.55 8.29 11.13
N CYS A 142 15.25 8.21 11.42
CA CYS A 142 14.53 9.33 12.06
C CYS A 142 14.77 9.45 13.56
N GLY A 143 15.31 8.42 14.23
CA GLY A 143 15.63 8.46 15.66
C GLY A 143 15.05 7.27 16.45
N GLU A 144 15.47 7.18 17.72
CA GLU A 144 15.06 6.09 18.61
C GLU A 144 13.57 6.13 18.95
N GLU A 145 12.99 7.31 19.03
CA GLU A 145 11.57 7.50 19.33
C GLU A 145 10.65 6.76 18.34
N TYR A 146 11.05 6.67 17.06
CA TYR A 146 10.32 5.94 16.04
C TYR A 146 10.67 4.46 16.04
N ARG A 147 11.96 4.11 16.21
CA ARG A 147 12.41 2.72 16.29
C ARG A 147 11.77 1.97 17.46
N ASN A 148 11.61 2.63 18.59
CA ASN A 148 10.97 2.07 19.79
C ASN A 148 9.47 1.78 19.63
N GLN A 149 8.85 2.22 18.54
CA GLN A 149 7.45 1.86 18.22
C GLN A 149 7.34 0.57 17.40
N GLN A 150 8.45 0.10 16.83
CA GLN A 150 8.48 -1.09 15.98
C GLN A 150 8.21 -2.35 16.82
N GLY A 151 7.29 -3.20 16.35
CA GLY A 151 6.97 -4.46 17.01
C GLY A 151 6.30 -4.31 18.38
N GLN A 152 5.63 -3.20 18.64
CA GLN A 152 5.15 -2.87 20.00
C GLN A 152 3.64 -2.99 20.19
N TYR A 153 2.87 -3.29 19.15
CA TYR A 153 1.41 -3.24 19.23
C TYR A 153 0.78 -4.54 18.76
N PRO A 154 -0.27 -5.04 19.42
CA PRO A 154 -1.15 -5.98 18.75
C PRO A 154 -1.82 -5.28 17.56
N VAL A 155 -1.95 -5.98 16.43
CA VAL A 155 -2.52 -5.43 15.20
C VAL A 155 -3.67 -6.29 14.72
N VAL A 156 -4.83 -5.66 14.52
CA VAL A 156 -5.98 -6.25 13.84
C VAL A 156 -5.96 -5.81 12.39
N PHE A 157 -5.94 -6.76 11.45
CA PHE A 157 -5.83 -6.48 10.02
C PHE A 157 -6.92 -7.16 9.20
N LEU A 158 -7.84 -6.37 8.65
CA LEU A 158 -8.92 -6.86 7.79
C LEU A 158 -8.81 -6.27 6.39
N THR A 159 -9.07 -7.09 5.36
CA THR A 159 -9.24 -6.61 3.99
C THR A 159 -10.57 -7.06 3.42
N PHE A 160 -11.36 -6.11 2.95
CA PHE A 160 -12.65 -6.40 2.32
C PHE A 160 -12.56 -6.54 0.78
N LYS A 161 -11.36 -6.64 0.21
CA LYS A 161 -11.12 -6.68 -1.24
C LYS A 161 -11.92 -7.76 -1.97
N ASP A 162 -12.16 -8.89 -1.31
CA ASP A 162 -12.83 -10.06 -1.87
C ASP A 162 -14.29 -10.22 -1.40
N VAL A 163 -14.83 -9.23 -0.68
CA VAL A 163 -16.23 -9.20 -0.24
C VAL A 163 -17.09 -8.61 -1.37
N LYS A 164 -17.36 -9.44 -2.38
CA LYS A 164 -18.06 -9.07 -3.62
C LYS A 164 -19.09 -10.16 -3.95
N PHE A 165 -20.26 -10.03 -3.34
CA PHE A 165 -21.32 -11.01 -3.47
C PHE A 165 -22.62 -10.37 -3.90
N ASP A 166 -23.54 -11.18 -4.47
CA ASP A 166 -24.80 -10.70 -5.03
C ASP A 166 -25.93 -10.63 -4.01
N SER A 167 -25.68 -10.94 -2.74
CA SER A 167 -26.68 -10.88 -1.68
C SER A 167 -26.08 -10.54 -0.32
N TRP A 168 -26.89 -9.92 0.55
CA TRP A 168 -26.51 -9.64 1.93
C TRP A 168 -26.07 -10.89 2.69
N LYS A 169 -26.80 -11.99 2.55
CA LYS A 169 -26.46 -13.26 3.23
C LYS A 169 -25.06 -13.73 2.89
N ALA A 170 -24.71 -13.80 1.59
CA ALA A 170 -23.39 -14.25 1.16
C ALA A 170 -22.28 -13.25 1.57
N THR A 171 -22.59 -11.94 1.56
CA THR A 171 -21.69 -10.89 2.04
C THR A 171 -21.42 -11.05 3.53
N LEU A 172 -22.45 -11.27 4.34
CA LEU A 172 -22.33 -11.48 5.79
C LEU A 172 -21.55 -12.76 6.12
N ASP A 173 -21.81 -13.85 5.39
CA ASP A 173 -21.07 -15.09 5.55
C ASP A 173 -19.58 -14.89 5.26
N LYS A 174 -19.22 -14.12 4.21
CA LYS A 174 -17.82 -13.79 3.93
C LYS A 174 -17.20 -12.88 4.99
N ILE A 175 -17.95 -11.93 5.54
CA ILE A 175 -17.46 -11.09 6.66
C ILE A 175 -17.23 -11.98 7.89
N ARG A 176 -18.08 -12.97 8.14
CA ARG A 176 -17.87 -13.95 9.23
C ARG A 176 -16.56 -14.70 9.04
N ASP A 177 -16.29 -15.22 7.83
CA ASP A 177 -15.03 -15.92 7.53
C ASP A 177 -13.81 -15.03 7.80
N LEU A 178 -13.84 -13.76 7.35
CA LEU A 178 -12.74 -12.81 7.59
C LEU A 178 -12.51 -12.57 9.09
N LEU A 179 -13.57 -12.47 9.86
CA LEU A 179 -13.47 -12.32 11.32
C LEU A 179 -12.97 -13.59 12.00
N GLN A 180 -13.37 -14.77 11.53
CA GLN A 180 -12.82 -16.04 12.01
C GLN A 180 -11.31 -16.12 11.76
N GLU A 181 -10.86 -15.77 10.53
CA GLU A 181 -9.45 -15.73 10.17
C GLU A 181 -8.67 -14.76 11.07
N GLU A 182 -9.21 -13.54 11.30
CA GLU A 182 -8.55 -12.54 12.12
C GLU A 182 -8.52 -12.93 13.60
N PHE A 183 -9.61 -13.45 14.16
CA PHE A 183 -9.60 -13.98 15.53
C PHE A 183 -8.64 -15.16 15.64
N GLY A 184 -8.57 -16.02 14.62
CA GLY A 184 -7.63 -17.14 14.55
C GLY A 184 -6.16 -16.73 14.58
N ARG A 185 -5.81 -15.49 14.16
CA ARG A 185 -4.46 -14.94 14.30
C ARG A 185 -4.09 -14.65 15.75
N HIS A 186 -5.07 -14.52 16.64
CA HIS A 186 -4.93 -14.18 18.04
C HIS A 186 -5.33 -15.32 18.97
N GLN A 187 -4.95 -16.56 18.63
CA GLN A 187 -5.31 -17.77 19.39
C GLN A 187 -4.80 -17.76 20.84
N GLU A 188 -3.75 -17.00 21.13
CA GLU A 188 -3.22 -16.80 22.47
C GLU A 188 -4.26 -16.24 23.46
N LEU A 189 -5.30 -15.54 22.94
CA LEU A 189 -6.38 -15.04 23.78
C LEU A 189 -7.24 -16.13 24.39
N ALA A 190 -7.39 -17.27 23.70
CA ALA A 190 -8.21 -18.40 24.19
C ALA A 190 -7.66 -19.00 25.49
N THR A 191 -6.35 -18.96 25.69
CA THR A 191 -5.66 -19.53 26.86
C THR A 191 -5.15 -18.47 27.84
N SER A 192 -5.37 -17.19 27.55
CA SER A 192 -4.89 -16.09 28.38
C SER A 192 -5.55 -16.08 29.77
N GLU A 193 -4.77 -16.02 30.81
CA GLU A 193 -5.26 -15.86 32.19
C GLU A 193 -5.84 -14.44 32.46
N ARG A 194 -5.49 -13.47 31.62
CA ARG A 194 -5.96 -12.09 31.72
C ARG A 194 -7.34 -11.85 31.11
N ILE A 195 -7.86 -12.83 30.39
CA ILE A 195 -9.15 -12.81 29.71
C ILE A 195 -10.19 -13.56 30.55
N ALA A 196 -11.34 -12.92 30.79
CA ALA A 196 -12.41 -13.53 31.55
C ALA A 196 -13.13 -14.65 30.72
N GLU A 197 -13.70 -15.64 31.42
CA GLU A 197 -14.34 -16.79 30.77
C GLU A 197 -15.49 -16.40 29.80
N TYR A 198 -16.26 -15.37 30.10
CA TYR A 198 -17.29 -14.89 29.18
C TYR A 198 -16.72 -14.30 27.89
N GLU A 199 -15.51 -13.70 27.94
CA GLU A 199 -14.81 -13.17 26.77
C GLU A 199 -14.23 -14.33 25.94
N LYS A 200 -13.66 -15.36 26.57
CA LYS A 200 -13.24 -16.58 25.89
C LYS A 200 -14.39 -17.30 25.22
N THR A 201 -15.56 -17.34 25.87
CA THR A 201 -16.79 -17.88 25.28
C THR A 201 -17.18 -17.09 24.02
N TYR A 202 -17.10 -15.74 24.07
CA TYR A 202 -17.35 -14.93 22.91
C TYR A 202 -16.32 -15.14 21.80
N PHE A 203 -15.04 -15.25 22.15
CA PHE A 203 -13.96 -15.57 21.22
C PHE A 203 -14.21 -16.89 20.51
N ALA A 204 -14.52 -17.93 21.25
CA ALA A 204 -14.85 -19.26 20.71
C ALA A 204 -16.08 -19.21 19.79
N LYS A 205 -17.10 -18.40 20.13
CA LYS A 205 -18.30 -18.22 19.29
C LYS A 205 -17.97 -17.63 17.92
N ILE A 206 -17.04 -16.66 17.83
CA ILE A 206 -16.55 -16.14 16.56
C ILE A 206 -15.78 -17.23 15.80
N ILE A 207 -14.81 -17.88 16.43
CA ILE A 207 -13.97 -18.91 15.79
C ILE A 207 -14.79 -20.08 15.23
N ASN A 208 -15.80 -20.51 15.94
CA ASN A 208 -16.66 -21.63 15.52
C ASN A 208 -17.71 -21.24 14.44
N GLY A 209 -17.86 -19.96 14.13
CA GLY A 209 -18.86 -19.49 13.18
C GLY A 209 -20.29 -19.38 13.75
N ASP A 210 -20.44 -19.52 15.07
CA ASP A 210 -21.75 -19.49 15.78
C ASP A 210 -22.20 -18.05 16.11
N ALA A 211 -21.42 -17.05 15.72
CA ALA A 211 -21.71 -15.66 16.00
C ALA A 211 -22.93 -15.16 15.21
N SER A 212 -23.85 -14.49 15.90
CA SER A 212 -24.94 -13.77 15.26
C SER A 212 -24.44 -12.50 14.56
N GLU A 213 -25.26 -11.91 13.69
CA GLU A 213 -24.94 -10.63 13.04
C GLU A 213 -24.60 -9.53 14.07
N VAL A 214 -25.34 -9.48 15.18
CA VAL A 214 -25.08 -8.54 16.28
C VAL A 214 -23.72 -8.79 16.92
N ASP A 215 -23.34 -10.06 17.12
CA ASP A 215 -22.02 -10.41 17.64
C ASP A 215 -20.92 -9.93 16.66
N LEU A 216 -21.12 -10.13 15.35
CA LEU A 216 -20.16 -9.69 14.33
C LEU A 216 -19.98 -8.17 14.33
N THR A 217 -21.05 -7.39 14.52
CA THR A 217 -20.91 -5.91 14.60
C THR A 217 -20.10 -5.47 15.81
N ALA A 218 -20.10 -6.20 16.91
CA ALA A 218 -19.33 -5.89 18.13
C ALA A 218 -17.90 -6.47 18.13
N SER A 219 -17.56 -7.27 17.14
CA SER A 219 -16.36 -8.12 17.15
C SER A 219 -15.06 -7.34 17.29
N LEU A 220 -14.86 -6.24 16.56
CA LEU A 220 -13.63 -5.44 16.64
C LEU A 220 -13.46 -4.77 18.00
N ALA A 221 -14.55 -4.25 18.59
CA ALA A 221 -14.50 -3.66 19.93
C ALA A 221 -14.12 -4.71 20.98
N LYS A 222 -14.72 -5.91 20.89
CA LYS A 222 -14.44 -7.01 21.81
C LYS A 222 -13.02 -7.55 21.65
N LEU A 223 -12.56 -7.73 20.40
CA LEU A 223 -11.19 -8.15 20.13
C LEU A 223 -10.19 -7.12 20.67
N SER A 224 -10.43 -5.83 20.43
CA SER A 224 -9.58 -4.75 20.96
C SER A 224 -9.49 -4.80 22.49
N GLN A 225 -10.60 -5.03 23.17
CA GLN A 225 -10.64 -5.16 24.61
C GLN A 225 -9.81 -6.36 25.10
N MET A 226 -9.96 -7.51 24.48
CA MET A 226 -9.22 -8.72 24.81
C MET A 226 -7.72 -8.56 24.58
N LEU A 227 -7.33 -8.00 23.43
CA LEU A 227 -5.93 -7.70 23.10
C LEU A 227 -5.30 -6.72 24.11
N THR A 228 -6.03 -5.66 24.48
CA THR A 228 -5.56 -4.71 25.50
C THR A 228 -5.31 -5.39 26.84
N LYS A 229 -6.20 -6.28 27.28
CA LYS A 229 -6.04 -7.03 28.53
C LYS A 229 -4.84 -7.98 28.47
N HIS A 230 -4.70 -8.68 27.35
CA HIS A 230 -3.63 -9.67 27.18
C HIS A 230 -2.25 -9.02 27.12
N TYR A 231 -2.07 -8.04 26.25
CA TYR A 231 -0.77 -7.39 26.00
C TYR A 231 -0.49 -6.20 26.93
N GLY A 232 -1.49 -5.68 27.64
CA GLY A 232 -1.37 -4.45 28.42
C GLY A 232 -1.26 -3.18 27.54
N LYS A 233 -1.50 -3.31 26.24
CA LYS A 233 -1.39 -2.25 25.25
C LYS A 233 -2.55 -2.35 24.24
N ALA A 234 -3.18 -1.21 23.95
CA ALA A 234 -4.30 -1.19 23.01
C ALA A 234 -3.82 -1.46 21.56
N PRO A 235 -4.61 -2.20 20.76
CA PRO A 235 -4.24 -2.55 19.41
C PRO A 235 -4.30 -1.37 18.44
N ILE A 236 -3.69 -1.60 17.28
CA ILE A 236 -3.90 -0.84 16.05
C ILE A 236 -4.87 -1.65 15.19
N ILE A 237 -5.91 -0.99 14.64
CA ILE A 237 -6.86 -1.60 13.72
C ILE A 237 -6.62 -1.06 12.31
N ILE A 238 -6.35 -1.96 11.36
CA ILE A 238 -6.14 -1.65 9.96
C ILE A 238 -7.23 -2.31 9.12
N ILE A 239 -7.99 -1.53 8.37
CA ILE A 239 -9.06 -2.02 7.49
C ILE A 239 -8.80 -1.54 6.06
N ASP A 240 -8.51 -2.48 5.17
CA ASP A 240 -8.26 -2.21 3.76
C ASP A 240 -9.51 -2.45 2.91
N GLU A 241 -9.73 -1.57 1.92
CA GLU A 241 -10.85 -1.59 0.98
C GLU A 241 -12.24 -1.63 1.67
N TYR A 242 -12.43 -0.82 2.72
CA TYR A 242 -13.67 -0.77 3.52
C TYR A 242 -14.94 -0.52 2.70
N ASP A 243 -14.80 0.15 1.57
CA ASP A 243 -15.89 0.56 0.68
C ASP A 243 -16.31 -0.51 -0.33
N THR A 244 -15.55 -1.59 -0.49
CA THR A 244 -15.86 -2.65 -1.45
C THR A 244 -17.22 -3.31 -1.20
N PRO A 245 -17.56 -3.82 0.00
CA PRO A 245 -18.86 -4.43 0.23
C PRO A 245 -20.03 -3.45 0.12
N ILE A 246 -19.78 -2.17 0.36
CA ILE A 246 -20.81 -1.12 0.27
C ILE A 246 -21.12 -0.81 -1.21
N GLN A 247 -20.08 -0.78 -2.08
CA GLN A 247 -20.27 -0.64 -3.51
C GLN A 247 -21.07 -1.80 -4.10
N GLU A 248 -20.81 -3.03 -3.65
CA GLU A 248 -21.60 -4.21 -4.05
C GLU A 248 -23.02 -4.12 -3.54
N GLY A 249 -23.26 -3.73 -2.28
CA GLY A 249 -24.60 -3.54 -1.73
C GLY A 249 -25.43 -2.52 -2.52
N TYR A 250 -24.79 -1.42 -2.94
CA TYR A 250 -25.45 -0.42 -3.79
C TYR A 250 -25.81 -0.97 -5.17
N SER A 251 -24.97 -1.80 -5.76
CA SER A 251 -25.17 -2.35 -7.11
C SER A 251 -26.10 -3.56 -7.14
N LYS A 252 -26.39 -4.18 -5.99
CA LYS A 252 -27.10 -5.47 -5.84
C LYS A 252 -28.29 -5.39 -4.89
N ASP A 253 -28.80 -4.19 -4.63
CA ASP A 253 -30.02 -3.91 -3.87
C ASP A 253 -30.06 -4.42 -2.41
N PHE A 254 -28.89 -4.46 -1.72
CA PHE A 254 -28.78 -4.70 -0.26
C PHE A 254 -28.00 -3.60 0.47
N TYR A 255 -28.13 -2.37 -0.03
CA TYR A 255 -27.40 -1.22 0.49
C TYR A 255 -27.73 -0.89 1.94
N ASP A 256 -29.00 -0.98 2.32
CA ASP A 256 -29.45 -0.61 3.67
C ASP A 256 -28.92 -1.59 4.72
N GLU A 257 -28.88 -2.88 4.40
CA GLU A 257 -28.33 -3.92 5.27
C GLU A 257 -26.83 -3.71 5.49
N ILE A 258 -26.05 -3.56 4.40
CA ILE A 258 -24.59 -3.37 4.52
C ILE A 258 -24.25 -2.07 5.23
N ILE A 259 -24.93 -0.97 4.98
CA ILE A 259 -24.71 0.30 5.67
C ILE A 259 -25.05 0.19 7.15
N GLY A 260 -26.17 -0.45 7.49
CA GLY A 260 -26.57 -0.70 8.88
C GLY A 260 -25.51 -1.50 9.64
N PHE A 261 -25.03 -2.57 9.02
CA PHE A 261 -23.95 -3.39 9.57
C PHE A 261 -22.64 -2.59 9.74
N MET A 262 -22.13 -1.99 8.66
CA MET A 262 -20.83 -1.28 8.67
C MET A 262 -20.82 -0.09 9.63
N ARG A 263 -21.93 0.62 9.76
CA ARG A 263 -22.08 1.71 10.74
C ARG A 263 -21.84 1.22 12.17
N ASN A 264 -22.51 0.13 12.56
CA ASN A 264 -22.37 -0.45 13.90
C ASN A 264 -20.97 -1.02 14.11
N PHE A 265 -20.44 -1.72 13.11
CA PHE A 265 -19.12 -2.34 13.11
C PHE A 265 -18.01 -1.31 13.31
N PHE A 266 -18.01 -0.21 12.56
CA PHE A 266 -17.02 0.85 12.68
C PHE A 266 -17.24 1.74 13.90
N SER A 267 -18.49 1.98 14.28
CA SER A 267 -18.78 2.72 15.50
C SER A 267 -18.19 1.99 16.71
N GLY A 268 -18.40 0.69 16.82
CA GLY A 268 -17.84 -0.12 17.90
C GLY A 268 -16.31 -0.14 17.90
N ALA A 269 -15.69 -0.19 16.71
CA ALA A 269 -14.24 -0.24 16.56
C ALA A 269 -13.55 1.10 16.88
N PHE A 270 -14.13 2.22 16.46
CA PHE A 270 -13.42 3.50 16.37
C PHE A 270 -14.03 4.63 17.21
N LYS A 271 -15.33 4.58 17.53
CA LYS A 271 -15.97 5.62 18.31
C LYS A 271 -15.79 5.34 19.80
N ASP A 272 -15.21 6.30 20.52
CA ASP A 272 -15.03 6.24 21.98
C ASP A 272 -14.41 4.93 22.50
N ASN A 273 -13.69 4.20 21.61
CA ASN A 273 -13.03 2.95 21.96
C ASN A 273 -11.74 3.22 22.73
N LYS A 274 -11.78 3.06 24.06
CA LYS A 274 -10.62 3.22 24.95
C LYS A 274 -9.52 2.17 24.73
N ASN A 275 -9.87 1.08 24.03
CA ASN A 275 -8.96 0.00 23.68
C ASN A 275 -8.49 0.11 22.21
N LEU A 276 -8.29 1.31 21.72
CA LEU A 276 -7.74 1.59 20.40
C LEU A 276 -6.57 2.55 20.52
N THR A 277 -5.41 2.15 20.00
CA THR A 277 -4.28 3.08 19.86
C THR A 277 -4.44 3.92 18.59
N TYR A 278 -4.62 3.26 17.45
CA TYR A 278 -4.78 3.90 16.15
C TYR A 278 -5.69 3.08 15.24
N GLY A 279 -6.42 3.77 14.36
CA GLY A 279 -7.23 3.18 13.29
C GLY A 279 -6.75 3.62 11.91
N PHE A 280 -6.64 2.69 10.98
CA PHE A 280 -6.36 2.96 9.57
C PHE A 280 -7.43 2.36 8.69
N LEU A 281 -8.02 3.18 7.84
CA LEU A 281 -9.02 2.77 6.85
C LEU A 281 -8.53 3.14 5.47
N THR A 282 -8.67 2.23 4.50
CA THR A 282 -8.43 2.56 3.10
C THR A 282 -9.61 2.22 2.21
N GLY A 283 -9.83 3.05 1.19
CA GLY A 283 -10.85 2.84 0.19
C GLY A 283 -10.56 3.63 -1.09
N ILE A 284 -11.45 3.52 -2.07
CA ILE A 284 -11.46 4.30 -3.29
C ILE A 284 -12.34 5.52 -3.12
N LEU A 285 -13.51 5.30 -2.51
CA LEU A 285 -14.52 6.30 -2.30
C LEU A 285 -14.46 6.85 -0.88
N ARG A 286 -14.70 8.15 -0.76
CA ARG A 286 -15.13 8.74 0.49
C ARG A 286 -16.65 8.61 0.55
N ILE A 287 -17.13 7.51 1.16
CA ILE A 287 -18.55 7.35 1.41
C ILE A 287 -18.99 8.46 2.36
N ALA A 288 -20.13 9.08 2.08
CA ALA A 288 -20.59 10.25 2.82
C ALA A 288 -20.50 10.04 4.34
N GLN A 289 -19.88 10.99 5.03
CA GLN A 289 -19.70 10.95 6.48
C GLN A 289 -20.99 10.63 7.22
N GLU A 290 -22.13 11.09 6.66
CA GLU A 290 -23.45 10.94 7.25
C GLU A 290 -24.00 9.50 7.23
N SER A 291 -23.49 8.62 6.35
CA SER A 291 -24.00 7.26 6.25
C SER A 291 -23.28 6.25 7.16
N ILE A 292 -21.94 6.29 7.22
CA ILE A 292 -21.15 5.30 7.96
C ILE A 292 -20.37 5.95 9.12
N PHE A 293 -19.83 7.14 8.89
CA PHE A 293 -18.94 7.82 9.82
C PHE A 293 -19.62 8.98 10.58
N SER A 294 -20.95 9.08 10.54
CA SER A 294 -21.72 10.15 11.20
C SER A 294 -21.48 10.26 12.71
N GLY A 295 -20.97 9.21 13.32
CA GLY A 295 -20.60 9.19 14.73
C GLY A 295 -19.11 9.33 15.02
N LEU A 296 -18.22 9.37 14.00
CA LEU A 296 -16.77 9.43 14.19
C LEU A 296 -16.28 10.88 14.09
N ASN A 297 -16.21 11.57 15.22
CA ASN A 297 -15.67 12.93 15.31
C ASN A 297 -14.13 12.98 15.23
N ASN A 298 -13.49 11.83 15.26
CA ASN A 298 -12.04 11.63 15.36
C ASN A 298 -11.39 11.12 14.06
N LEU A 299 -12.11 11.20 12.94
CA LEU A 299 -11.64 10.75 11.63
C LEU A 299 -10.85 11.83 10.90
N THR A 300 -9.56 11.59 10.67
CA THR A 300 -8.71 12.40 9.80
C THR A 300 -8.72 11.84 8.40
N VAL A 301 -9.14 12.65 7.43
CA VAL A 301 -9.20 12.23 6.01
C VAL A 301 -7.96 12.70 5.27
N ASN A 302 -7.20 11.73 4.75
CA ASN A 302 -6.02 11.95 3.93
C ASN A 302 -6.36 11.65 2.46
N SER A 303 -6.71 12.67 1.69
CA SER A 303 -6.91 12.57 0.25
C SER A 303 -5.71 13.13 -0.51
N VAL A 304 -5.45 12.64 -1.75
CA VAL A 304 -4.57 13.35 -2.68
C VAL A 304 -5.34 14.55 -3.18
N MET A 305 -4.80 15.72 -2.95
CA MET A 305 -5.07 16.84 -3.84
C MET A 305 -4.06 16.84 -4.98
#